data_39db484a85b52d32443261b05d4b952d
#
_entry.id   39db484a85b52d32443261b05d4b952d
#
_cell.length_a   1.000
_cell.length_b   1.000
_cell.length_c   1.000
_cell.angle_alpha   90.00
_cell.angle_beta   90.00
_cell.angle_gamma   90.00
#
_symmetry.space_group_name_H-M   'P 1'
#
loop_
_entity.id
_entity.type
_entity.pdbx_description
1 polymer ?
#
loop_
_entity_poly.entity_id
_entity_poly.type
_entity_poly.pdbx_seq_one_letter_code
_entity_poly.pdbx_strand_id
1 'polypeptide(L)'
;MITHIKLYHFRSYGLYETTLAPGGTVIIGPNGTGKTNLLEAIYVALRGSSFRGSLADCMQHGQTQTIIHLETNDTPRRLQLLRTADGTITKEFTINDSRSKLLPRKHRLPVVLFEPSELRLISSSPSRRRDFLDGVLSRLDTQYEATLRAFHRTLLQRNELLKHPHETTQNWRDHLFAWDIKFVQLATHIAQARAEFLAKHEMTLSNVYAALAGRKTAFAAAYQANASLDRYEQSLLDRLQRARDYEITTGHTSAGPHREDFTIFLHNQPAIKVASRGEMRTIMLAFKLLELELQTKISQSRPLILLDDVFSELDVTREKLLQETIQHHQFIVTTTDARHQRDDCLIVSTR
;
A
#
# COMPACT_ATOMS: atom_id res chain seq x y z
N MET A 1 -13.98 -12.97 -9.53
CA MET A 1 -13.24 -13.91 -8.67
C MET A 1 -12.10 -14.51 -9.47
N ILE A 2 -11.01 -14.89 -8.81
CA ILE A 2 -9.85 -15.53 -9.44
C ILE A 2 -10.03 -17.03 -9.31
N THR A 3 -9.78 -17.78 -10.38
CA THR A 3 -9.98 -19.24 -10.42
C THR A 3 -8.69 -20.03 -10.64
N HIS A 4 -7.70 -19.42 -11.31
CA HIS A 4 -6.48 -20.12 -11.66
C HIS A 4 -5.30 -19.16 -11.82
N ILE A 5 -4.08 -19.63 -11.47
CA ILE A 5 -2.84 -18.89 -11.69
C ILE A 5 -1.76 -19.81 -12.25
N LYS A 6 -0.99 -19.29 -13.23
CA LYS A 6 0.18 -19.94 -13.79
C LYS A 6 1.35 -18.97 -13.85
N LEU A 7 2.50 -19.39 -13.36
CA LEU A 7 3.72 -18.60 -13.24
C LEU A 7 4.85 -19.21 -14.04
N TYR A 8 5.61 -18.35 -14.73
CA TYR A 8 6.87 -18.69 -15.39
C TYR A 8 7.96 -17.74 -14.89
N HIS A 9 9.02 -18.31 -14.33
CA HIS A 9 10.21 -17.58 -13.88
C HIS A 9 9.89 -16.40 -12.96
N PHE A 10 8.97 -16.59 -12.03
CA PHE A 10 8.57 -15.58 -11.05
C PHE A 10 9.21 -15.87 -9.70
N ARG A 11 10.08 -14.99 -9.23
CA ARG A 11 10.79 -15.16 -7.94
C ARG A 11 11.45 -16.54 -7.85
N SER A 12 11.01 -17.38 -6.90
CA SER A 12 11.49 -18.76 -6.71
C SER A 12 10.84 -19.78 -7.65
N TYR A 13 9.77 -19.42 -8.36
CA TYR A 13 9.04 -20.33 -9.23
C TYR A 13 9.61 -20.36 -10.64
N GLY A 14 10.09 -21.52 -11.10
CA GLY A 14 10.43 -21.73 -12.51
C GLY A 14 9.16 -21.88 -13.34
N LEU A 15 8.39 -22.94 -13.08
CA LEU A 15 7.05 -23.18 -13.58
C LEU A 15 6.16 -23.59 -12.41
N TYR A 16 5.03 -22.93 -12.25
CA TYR A 16 4.06 -23.25 -11.19
C TYR A 16 2.65 -22.96 -11.68
N GLU A 17 1.72 -23.82 -11.32
CA GLU A 17 0.31 -23.71 -11.69
C GLU A 17 -0.57 -24.23 -10.57
N THR A 18 -1.67 -23.54 -10.28
CA THR A 18 -2.65 -23.99 -9.28
C THR A 18 -4.01 -23.35 -9.50
N THR A 19 -5.05 -24.04 -9.06
CA THR A 19 -6.42 -23.52 -8.99
C THR A 19 -6.63 -22.79 -7.68
N LEU A 20 -7.62 -21.89 -7.66
CA LEU A 20 -8.01 -21.08 -6.50
C LEU A 20 -9.52 -21.20 -6.30
N ALA A 21 -9.95 -21.42 -5.07
CA ALA A 21 -11.37 -21.55 -4.76
C ALA A 21 -12.08 -20.19 -4.78
N PRO A 22 -13.36 -20.16 -5.16
CA PRO A 22 -14.17 -18.92 -5.13
C PRO A 22 -14.37 -18.33 -3.73
N GLY A 23 -14.36 -19.15 -2.69
CA GLY A 23 -14.40 -18.75 -1.28
C GLY A 23 -13.00 -18.52 -0.74
N GLY A 24 -12.42 -19.54 -0.10
CA GLY A 24 -11.10 -19.48 0.52
C GLY A 24 -10.09 -20.43 -0.11
N THR A 25 -8.85 -20.01 -0.21
CA THR A 25 -7.71 -20.87 -0.55
C THR A 25 -6.65 -20.75 0.54
N VAL A 26 -6.24 -21.86 1.12
CA VAL A 26 -5.18 -21.90 2.13
C VAL A 26 -3.94 -22.54 1.53
N ILE A 27 -2.86 -21.78 1.49
CA ILE A 27 -1.55 -22.19 0.97
C ILE A 27 -0.68 -22.58 2.15
N ILE A 28 -0.38 -23.87 2.26
CA ILE A 28 0.38 -24.44 3.38
C ILE A 28 1.76 -24.87 2.92
N GLY A 29 2.76 -24.59 3.72
CA GLY A 29 4.13 -25.07 3.50
C GLY A 29 5.12 -24.49 4.48
N PRO A 30 6.34 -25.03 4.55
CA PRO A 30 7.42 -24.52 5.37
C PRO A 30 7.79 -23.08 5.00
N ASN A 31 8.55 -22.38 5.87
CA ASN A 31 9.12 -21.08 5.53
C ASN A 31 10.10 -21.22 4.36
N GLY A 32 10.10 -20.22 3.47
CA GLY A 32 11.00 -20.20 2.31
C GLY A 32 10.48 -20.95 1.08
N THR A 33 9.35 -21.66 1.12
CA THR A 33 8.81 -22.41 -0.03
C THR A 33 8.15 -21.55 -1.11
N GLY A 34 8.09 -20.22 -0.93
CA GLY A 34 7.54 -19.31 -1.95
C GLY A 34 6.08 -18.88 -1.71
N LYS A 35 5.45 -19.23 -0.60
CA LYS A 35 4.04 -18.86 -0.30
C LYS A 35 3.76 -17.37 -0.52
N THR A 36 4.57 -16.48 0.06
CA THR A 36 4.49 -15.03 -0.14
C THR A 36 4.72 -14.64 -1.60
N ASN A 37 5.58 -15.35 -2.34
CA ASN A 37 5.81 -15.08 -3.76
C ASN A 37 4.57 -15.36 -4.60
N LEU A 38 3.76 -16.37 -4.25
CA LEU A 38 2.49 -16.65 -4.92
C LEU A 38 1.47 -15.53 -4.67
N LEU A 39 1.33 -15.05 -3.42
CA LEU A 39 0.50 -13.88 -3.12
C LEU A 39 0.98 -12.64 -3.88
N GLU A 40 2.30 -12.42 -3.94
CA GLU A 40 2.89 -11.31 -4.69
C GLU A 40 2.54 -11.39 -6.20
N ALA A 41 2.62 -12.58 -6.80
CA ALA A 41 2.25 -12.76 -8.20
C ALA A 41 0.79 -12.39 -8.46
N ILE A 42 -0.13 -12.82 -7.61
CA ILE A 42 -1.55 -12.47 -7.69
C ILE A 42 -1.73 -10.94 -7.55
N TYR A 43 -1.11 -10.34 -6.54
CA TYR A 43 -1.19 -8.89 -6.31
C TYR A 43 -0.66 -8.10 -7.52
N VAL A 44 0.49 -8.49 -8.07
CA VAL A 44 1.11 -7.84 -9.24
C VAL A 44 0.19 -7.93 -10.47
N ALA A 45 -0.43 -9.08 -10.72
CA ALA A 45 -1.37 -9.26 -11.84
C ALA A 45 -2.63 -8.40 -11.70
N LEU A 46 -3.07 -8.12 -10.46
CA LEU A 46 -4.28 -7.36 -10.17
C LEU A 46 -4.06 -5.86 -10.02
N ARG A 47 -2.87 -5.44 -9.56
CA ARG A 47 -2.56 -4.05 -9.22
C ARG A 47 -1.53 -3.40 -10.14
N GLY A 48 -0.71 -4.20 -10.83
CA GLY A 48 0.36 -3.72 -11.72
C GLY A 48 1.63 -3.25 -11.01
N SER A 49 1.75 -3.53 -9.70
CA SER A 49 2.91 -3.20 -8.87
C SER A 49 3.13 -4.29 -7.82
N SER A 50 4.36 -4.51 -7.40
CA SER A 50 4.68 -5.35 -6.24
C SER A 50 4.43 -4.60 -4.94
N PHE A 51 4.14 -5.33 -3.86
CA PHE A 51 4.07 -4.81 -2.50
C PHE A 51 5.39 -4.98 -1.72
N ARG A 52 6.37 -5.70 -2.28
CA ARG A 52 7.66 -5.99 -1.62
C ARG A 52 8.86 -5.32 -2.27
N GLY A 53 8.70 -4.71 -3.45
CA GLY A 53 9.81 -4.11 -4.16
C GLY A 53 9.45 -3.67 -5.57
N SER A 54 10.42 -3.64 -6.46
CA SER A 54 10.22 -3.31 -7.87
C SER A 54 9.70 -4.52 -8.66
N LEU A 55 9.12 -4.27 -9.84
CA LEU A 55 8.78 -5.36 -10.76
C LEU A 55 10.02 -6.12 -11.26
N ALA A 56 11.18 -5.47 -11.24
CA ALA A 56 12.46 -6.12 -11.53
C ALA A 56 12.76 -7.27 -10.58
N ASP A 57 12.45 -7.07 -9.30
CA ASP A 57 12.69 -8.07 -8.25
C ASP A 57 11.73 -9.27 -8.37
N CYS A 58 10.64 -9.14 -9.13
CA CYS A 58 9.72 -10.24 -9.40
C CYS A 58 10.28 -11.27 -10.38
N MET A 59 11.28 -10.90 -11.19
CA MET A 59 11.90 -11.81 -12.13
C MET A 59 12.81 -12.82 -11.43
N GLN A 60 12.74 -14.09 -11.81
CA GLN A 60 13.64 -15.12 -11.31
C GLN A 60 15.10 -14.77 -11.69
N HIS A 61 16.02 -14.97 -10.77
CA HIS A 61 17.43 -14.68 -11.01
C HIS A 61 17.96 -15.45 -12.23
N GLY A 62 18.73 -14.76 -13.08
CA GLY A 62 19.27 -15.32 -14.30
C GLY A 62 18.29 -15.44 -15.48
N GLN A 63 17.01 -15.08 -15.30
CA GLN A 63 16.03 -15.16 -16.36
C GLN A 63 15.79 -13.79 -17.02
N THR A 64 15.50 -13.82 -18.30
CA THR A 64 15.19 -12.63 -19.11
C THR A 64 13.70 -12.38 -19.27
N GLN A 65 12.87 -13.35 -18.90
CA GLN A 65 11.42 -13.28 -19.04
C GLN A 65 10.72 -13.81 -17.79
N THR A 66 9.65 -13.14 -17.41
CA THR A 66 8.69 -13.60 -16.39
C THR A 66 7.29 -13.46 -16.93
N ILE A 67 6.43 -14.47 -16.73
CA ILE A 67 5.03 -14.41 -17.14
C ILE A 67 4.14 -14.83 -15.97
N ILE A 68 3.07 -14.05 -15.75
CA ILE A 68 1.97 -14.40 -14.87
C ILE A 68 0.71 -14.52 -15.72
N HIS A 69 0.07 -15.67 -15.72
CA HIS A 69 -1.30 -15.85 -16.21
C HIS A 69 -2.23 -15.94 -15.02
N LEU A 70 -3.31 -15.17 -15.04
CA LEU A 70 -4.33 -15.17 -14.03
C LEU A 70 -5.70 -15.26 -14.69
N GLU A 71 -6.45 -16.30 -14.36
CA GLU A 71 -7.82 -16.45 -14.81
C GLU A 71 -8.78 -15.88 -13.78
N THR A 72 -9.73 -15.11 -14.26
CA THR A 72 -10.84 -14.60 -13.45
C THR A 72 -12.14 -15.01 -14.13
N ASN A 73 -13.25 -14.99 -13.40
CA ASN A 73 -14.57 -15.33 -13.98
C ASN A 73 -14.92 -14.50 -15.22
N ASP A 74 -14.41 -13.26 -15.29
CA ASP A 74 -14.79 -12.32 -16.33
C ASP A 74 -13.76 -12.24 -17.45
N THR A 75 -12.48 -12.31 -17.13
CA THR A 75 -11.41 -12.03 -18.11
C THR A 75 -10.08 -12.67 -17.74
N PRO A 76 -9.45 -13.42 -18.66
CA PRO A 76 -8.08 -13.85 -18.48
C PRO A 76 -7.13 -12.63 -18.53
N ARG A 77 -6.08 -12.71 -17.73
CA ARG A 77 -5.05 -11.67 -17.62
C ARG A 77 -3.68 -12.29 -17.81
N ARG A 78 -2.84 -11.61 -18.55
CA ARG A 78 -1.44 -11.95 -18.66
C ARG A 78 -0.58 -10.74 -18.39
N LEU A 79 0.40 -10.88 -17.50
CA LEU A 79 1.50 -9.94 -17.35
C LEU A 79 2.77 -10.60 -17.83
N GLN A 80 3.49 -9.91 -18.70
CA GLN A 80 4.81 -10.30 -19.15
C GLN A 80 5.82 -9.22 -18.76
N LEU A 81 6.92 -9.63 -18.14
CA LEU A 81 8.10 -8.82 -17.88
C LEU A 81 9.22 -9.34 -18.76
N LEU A 82 9.92 -8.46 -19.46
CA LEU A 82 11.07 -8.78 -20.31
C LEU A 82 12.25 -7.89 -19.91
N ARG A 83 13.40 -8.51 -19.70
CA ARG A 83 14.67 -7.82 -19.55
C ARG A 83 15.35 -7.70 -20.91
N THR A 84 15.54 -6.47 -21.35
CA THR A 84 16.24 -6.18 -22.61
C THR A 84 17.75 -6.30 -22.44
N ALA A 85 18.51 -6.32 -23.54
CA ALA A 85 19.96 -6.51 -23.52
C ALA A 85 20.71 -5.39 -22.75
N ASP A 86 20.14 -4.19 -22.69
CA ASP A 86 20.63 -3.05 -21.90
C ASP A 86 20.26 -3.11 -20.42
N GLY A 87 19.59 -4.20 -19.97
CA GLY A 87 19.16 -4.40 -18.59
C GLY A 87 17.84 -3.73 -18.22
N THR A 88 17.25 -2.97 -19.13
CA THR A 88 15.94 -2.33 -18.90
C THR A 88 14.85 -3.39 -18.81
N ILE A 89 13.87 -3.19 -17.90
CA ILE A 89 12.72 -4.09 -17.80
C ILE A 89 11.51 -3.42 -18.42
N THR A 90 10.99 -4.07 -19.45
CA THR A 90 9.72 -3.71 -20.07
C THR A 90 8.59 -4.58 -19.49
N LYS A 91 7.39 -4.04 -19.46
CA LYS A 91 6.19 -4.75 -19.00
C LYS A 91 5.06 -4.61 -19.99
N GLU A 92 4.33 -5.69 -20.18
CA GLU A 92 3.13 -5.73 -21.01
C GLU A 92 2.01 -6.48 -20.28
N PHE A 93 0.87 -5.84 -20.16
CA PHE A 93 -0.38 -6.45 -19.70
C PHE A 93 -1.25 -6.79 -20.91
N THR A 94 -1.77 -8.01 -20.96
CA THR A 94 -2.78 -8.43 -21.92
C THR A 94 -4.06 -8.78 -21.17
N ILE A 95 -5.17 -8.12 -21.52
CA ILE A 95 -6.50 -8.33 -20.94
C ILE A 95 -7.49 -8.31 -22.12
N ASN A 96 -8.24 -9.40 -22.32
CA ASN A 96 -9.13 -9.54 -23.50
C ASN A 96 -8.42 -9.17 -24.80
N ASP A 97 -7.24 -9.75 -25.05
CA ASP A 97 -6.39 -9.51 -26.21
C ASP A 97 -5.88 -8.08 -26.41
N SER A 98 -6.30 -7.17 -25.53
CA SER A 98 -5.81 -5.79 -25.52
C SER A 98 -4.49 -5.69 -24.76
N ARG A 99 -3.46 -5.15 -25.40
CA ARG A 99 -2.12 -5.00 -24.81
C ARG A 99 -1.87 -3.60 -24.32
N SER A 100 -1.22 -3.47 -23.19
CA SER A 100 -0.87 -2.17 -22.58
C SER A 100 0.40 -2.27 -21.73
N LYS A 101 1.26 -1.24 -21.78
CA LYS A 101 2.43 -1.12 -20.88
C LYS A 101 2.05 -0.85 -19.42
N LEU A 102 0.84 -0.35 -19.16
CA LEU A 102 0.33 -0.07 -17.83
C LEU A 102 -0.99 -0.82 -17.64
N LEU A 103 -1.22 -1.35 -16.45
CA LEU A 103 -2.53 -1.92 -16.10
C LEU A 103 -3.58 -0.80 -16.08
N PRO A 104 -4.54 -0.78 -17.03
CA PRO A 104 -5.56 0.25 -17.07
C PRO A 104 -6.39 0.25 -15.78
N ARG A 105 -6.77 1.41 -15.28
CA ARG A 105 -7.51 1.55 -14.00
C ARG A 105 -8.78 0.71 -13.94
N LYS A 106 -9.55 0.69 -15.05
CA LYS A 106 -10.80 -0.09 -15.17
C LYS A 106 -10.59 -1.61 -14.99
N HIS A 107 -9.37 -2.08 -15.14
CA HIS A 107 -8.99 -3.48 -14.99
C HIS A 107 -8.27 -3.76 -13.67
N ARG A 108 -8.03 -2.75 -12.82
CA ARG A 108 -7.51 -2.98 -11.47
C ARG A 108 -8.61 -3.50 -10.58
N LEU A 109 -8.45 -4.73 -10.08
CA LEU A 109 -9.40 -5.29 -9.11
C LEU A 109 -9.05 -4.80 -7.70
N PRO A 110 -10.07 -4.59 -6.85
CA PRO A 110 -9.85 -4.24 -5.47
C PRO A 110 -9.19 -5.41 -4.72
N VAL A 111 -8.12 -5.12 -4.01
CA VAL A 111 -7.36 -6.10 -3.21
C VAL A 111 -7.00 -5.46 -1.88
N VAL A 112 -7.27 -6.17 -0.80
CA VAL A 112 -6.78 -5.84 0.54
C VAL A 112 -5.74 -6.86 0.95
N LEU A 113 -4.53 -6.39 1.16
CA LEU A 113 -3.40 -7.21 1.57
C LEU A 113 -3.13 -7.01 3.06
N PHE A 114 -2.96 -8.11 3.78
CA PHE A 114 -2.50 -8.15 5.16
C PHE A 114 -1.11 -8.78 5.20
N GLU A 115 -0.13 -8.04 5.68
CA GLU A 115 1.26 -8.50 5.83
C GLU A 115 1.72 -8.37 7.29
N PRO A 116 2.58 -9.28 7.78
CA PRO A 116 3.18 -9.16 9.12
C PRO A 116 3.96 -7.86 9.32
N SER A 117 4.57 -7.34 8.25
CA SER A 117 5.32 -6.08 8.26
C SER A 117 4.42 -4.87 8.54
N GLU A 118 3.17 -4.89 8.05
CA GLU A 118 2.19 -3.84 8.30
C GLU A 118 1.70 -3.86 9.75
N LEU A 119 1.59 -5.03 10.38
CA LEU A 119 1.20 -5.14 11.79
C LEU A 119 2.18 -4.46 12.76
N ARG A 120 3.38 -4.12 12.28
CA ARG A 120 4.40 -3.35 13.01
C ARG A 120 4.49 -1.89 12.57
N LEU A 121 3.56 -1.43 11.72
CA LEU A 121 3.64 -0.11 11.09
C LEU A 121 3.70 1.03 12.10
N ILE A 122 2.92 0.97 13.18
CA ILE A 122 2.85 2.04 14.19
C ILE A 122 4.21 2.29 14.83
N SER A 123 5.01 1.25 15.04
CA SER A 123 6.37 1.36 15.57
C SER A 123 7.44 1.58 14.49
N SER A 124 7.05 1.65 13.22
CA SER A 124 7.98 1.84 12.10
C SER A 124 8.35 3.31 11.87
N SER A 125 9.13 3.57 10.82
CA SER A 125 9.51 4.94 10.44
C SER A 125 8.30 5.78 9.97
N PRO A 126 8.35 7.11 10.12
CA PRO A 126 7.35 8.02 9.55
C PRO A 126 7.11 7.80 8.05
N SER A 127 8.15 7.46 7.28
CA SER A 127 8.02 7.16 5.86
C SER A 127 7.06 6.00 5.62
N ARG A 128 7.24 4.87 6.31
CA ARG A 128 6.35 3.71 6.17
C ARG A 128 4.91 4.01 6.56
N ARG A 129 4.70 4.83 7.61
CA ARG A 129 3.34 5.24 8.00
C ARG A 129 2.68 6.09 6.91
N ARG A 130 3.43 7.04 6.31
CA ARG A 130 2.93 7.80 5.15
C ARG A 130 2.60 6.91 3.97
N ASP A 131 3.52 6.02 3.60
CA ASP A 131 3.33 5.11 2.47
C ASP A 131 2.09 4.22 2.64
N PHE A 132 1.82 3.79 3.87
CA PHE A 132 0.60 3.05 4.20
C PHE A 132 -0.65 3.90 3.99
N LEU A 133 -0.72 5.10 4.60
CA LEU A 133 -1.87 5.99 4.49
C LEU A 133 -2.11 6.42 3.04
N ASP A 134 -1.06 6.77 2.32
CA ASP A 134 -1.11 7.10 0.89
C ASP A 134 -1.57 5.92 0.04
N GLY A 135 -1.13 4.72 0.40
CA GLY A 135 -1.58 3.47 -0.24
C GLY A 135 -3.08 3.25 -0.06
N VAL A 136 -3.62 3.42 1.16
CA VAL A 136 -5.05 3.33 1.43
C VAL A 136 -5.82 4.38 0.62
N LEU A 137 -5.45 5.66 0.75
CA LEU A 137 -6.11 6.76 0.04
C LEU A 137 -6.05 6.60 -1.48
N SER A 138 -4.92 6.18 -2.05
CA SER A 138 -4.77 5.96 -3.49
C SER A 138 -5.65 4.81 -4.01
N ARG A 139 -5.99 3.83 -3.17
CA ARG A 139 -6.91 2.75 -3.54
C ARG A 139 -8.37 3.19 -3.49
N LEU A 140 -8.69 4.14 -2.62
CA LEU A 140 -10.04 4.67 -2.44
C LEU A 140 -10.36 5.81 -3.40
N ASP A 141 -9.37 6.66 -3.71
CA ASP A 141 -9.53 7.85 -4.53
C ASP A 141 -8.48 7.95 -5.64
N THR A 142 -8.95 7.89 -6.89
CA THR A 142 -8.11 8.00 -8.08
C THR A 142 -7.52 9.38 -8.28
N GLN A 143 -8.21 10.43 -7.82
CA GLN A 143 -7.72 11.81 -7.88
C GLN A 143 -6.57 11.98 -6.91
N TYR A 144 -6.69 11.43 -5.70
CA TYR A 144 -5.59 11.40 -4.74
C TYR A 144 -4.36 10.70 -5.31
N GLU A 145 -4.52 9.51 -5.93
CA GLU A 145 -3.41 8.78 -6.59
C GLU A 145 -2.72 9.64 -7.66
N ALA A 146 -3.49 10.38 -8.46
CA ALA A 146 -2.93 11.26 -9.49
C ALA A 146 -2.17 12.45 -8.88
N THR A 147 -2.75 13.08 -7.85
CA THR A 147 -2.16 14.19 -7.10
C THR A 147 -0.86 13.77 -6.42
N LEU A 148 -0.85 12.61 -5.76
CA LEU A 148 0.35 12.08 -5.10
C LEU A 148 1.49 11.83 -6.09
N ARG A 149 1.20 11.27 -7.27
CA ARG A 149 2.21 11.09 -8.33
C ARG A 149 2.73 12.41 -8.88
N ALA A 150 1.85 13.41 -9.04
CA ALA A 150 2.24 14.75 -9.46
C ALA A 150 3.12 15.41 -8.39
N PHE A 151 2.76 15.28 -7.12
CA PHE A 151 3.52 15.79 -5.99
C PHE A 151 4.94 15.21 -5.94
N HIS A 152 5.10 13.89 -6.04
CA HIS A 152 6.43 13.28 -6.02
C HIS A 152 7.31 13.76 -7.20
N ARG A 153 6.74 13.91 -8.40
CA ARG A 153 7.47 14.46 -9.54
C ARG A 153 7.88 15.91 -9.30
N THR A 154 6.96 16.73 -8.78
CA THR A 154 7.23 18.15 -8.47
C THR A 154 8.30 18.28 -7.38
N LEU A 155 8.26 17.42 -6.34
CA LEU A 155 9.28 17.37 -5.29
C LEU A 155 10.67 17.03 -5.86
N LEU A 156 10.76 16.05 -6.76
CA LEU A 156 12.03 15.69 -7.40
C LEU A 156 12.57 16.84 -8.24
N GLN A 157 11.75 17.51 -9.06
CA GLN A 157 12.17 18.65 -9.89
C GLN A 157 12.61 19.83 -9.01
N ARG A 158 11.85 20.12 -7.94
CA ARG A 158 12.22 21.18 -7.00
C ARG A 158 13.56 20.89 -6.31
N ASN A 159 13.76 19.67 -5.84
CA ASN A 159 15.02 19.26 -5.21
C ASN A 159 16.19 19.33 -6.20
N GLU A 160 15.97 19.02 -7.48
CA GLU A 160 17.02 19.11 -8.49
C GLU A 160 17.47 20.55 -8.70
N LEU A 161 16.54 21.53 -8.72
CA LEU A 161 16.89 22.95 -8.74
C LEU A 161 17.68 23.39 -7.50
N LEU A 162 17.33 22.88 -6.32
CA LEU A 162 18.02 23.19 -5.07
C LEU A 162 19.46 22.68 -5.02
N LYS A 163 19.76 21.57 -5.71
CA LYS A 163 21.13 21.00 -5.79
C LYS A 163 22.07 21.78 -6.71
N HIS A 164 21.52 22.58 -7.64
CA HIS A 164 22.29 23.34 -8.62
C HIS A 164 22.12 24.86 -8.43
N PRO A 165 22.54 25.41 -7.28
CA PRO A 165 22.38 26.83 -6.96
C PRO A 165 23.35 27.76 -7.71
N HIS A 166 24.27 27.21 -8.53
CA HIS A 166 25.32 27.97 -9.23
C HIS A 166 24.76 28.99 -10.23
N GLU A 167 23.49 28.86 -10.57
CA GLU A 167 22.76 29.80 -11.41
C GLU A 167 21.80 30.68 -10.61
N THR A 168 22.21 31.24 -9.46
CA THR A 168 21.39 32.14 -8.63
C THR A 168 21.04 33.48 -9.36
N THR A 169 20.78 33.38 -10.64
CA THR A 169 20.21 34.43 -11.46
C THR A 169 18.75 34.69 -11.08
N GLN A 170 18.19 35.82 -11.46
CA GLN A 170 16.76 36.10 -11.29
C GLN A 170 15.91 34.99 -11.92
N ASN A 171 16.29 34.46 -13.06
CA ASN A 171 15.63 33.34 -13.75
C ASN A 171 15.57 32.10 -12.88
N TRP A 172 16.64 31.71 -12.16
CA TRP A 172 16.63 30.58 -11.25
C TRP A 172 15.64 30.78 -10.10
N ARG A 173 15.59 31.98 -9.52
CA ARG A 173 14.66 32.32 -8.43
C ARG A 173 13.21 32.25 -8.89
N ASP A 174 12.92 32.71 -10.08
CA ASP A 174 11.59 32.69 -10.67
C ASP A 174 11.16 31.26 -10.99
N HIS A 175 12.06 30.42 -11.47
CA HIS A 175 11.82 28.99 -11.68
C HIS A 175 11.56 28.28 -10.35
N LEU A 176 12.39 28.50 -9.32
CA LEU A 176 12.17 27.90 -8.00
C LEU A 176 10.81 28.33 -7.43
N PHE A 177 10.47 29.62 -7.55
CA PHE A 177 9.17 30.13 -7.07
C PHE A 177 7.99 29.47 -7.81
N ALA A 178 8.09 29.27 -9.12
CA ALA A 178 7.05 28.58 -9.89
C ALA A 178 6.87 27.12 -9.40
N TRP A 179 7.98 26.43 -9.08
CA TRP A 179 7.92 25.10 -8.48
C TRP A 179 7.41 25.12 -7.04
N ASP A 180 7.71 26.17 -6.24
CA ASP A 180 7.17 26.35 -4.89
C ASP A 180 5.63 26.41 -4.94
N ILE A 181 5.06 27.23 -5.82
CA ILE A 181 3.59 27.36 -5.98
C ILE A 181 2.97 26.01 -6.34
N LYS A 182 3.49 25.34 -7.37
CA LYS A 182 2.96 24.04 -7.78
C LYS A 182 3.09 22.97 -6.69
N PHE A 183 4.23 22.97 -5.99
CA PHE A 183 4.49 22.05 -4.88
C PHE A 183 3.48 22.27 -3.74
N VAL A 184 3.28 23.53 -3.34
CA VAL A 184 2.39 23.90 -2.24
C VAL A 184 0.93 23.55 -2.56
N GLN A 185 0.46 23.80 -3.78
CA GLN A 185 -0.88 23.42 -4.22
C GLN A 185 -1.11 21.91 -4.08
N LEU A 186 -0.20 21.08 -4.62
CA LEU A 186 -0.30 19.62 -4.53
C LEU A 186 -0.16 19.13 -3.08
N ALA A 187 0.74 19.73 -2.31
CA ALA A 187 0.95 19.44 -0.90
C ALA A 187 -0.30 19.69 -0.06
N THR A 188 -1.01 20.79 -0.33
CA THR A 188 -2.26 21.14 0.36
C THR A 188 -3.32 20.06 0.17
N HIS A 189 -3.54 19.62 -1.06
CA HIS A 189 -4.50 18.55 -1.33
C HIS A 189 -4.15 17.23 -0.60
N ILE A 190 -2.86 16.87 -0.55
CA ILE A 190 -2.42 15.65 0.14
C ILE A 190 -2.63 15.78 1.65
N ALA A 191 -2.18 16.89 2.26
CA ALA A 191 -2.29 17.10 3.70
C ALA A 191 -3.75 17.12 4.16
N GLN A 192 -4.61 17.86 3.43
CA GLN A 192 -6.05 17.92 3.71
C GLN A 192 -6.70 16.54 3.60
N ALA A 193 -6.46 15.81 2.50
CA ALA A 193 -7.03 14.48 2.31
C ALA A 193 -6.62 13.49 3.39
N ARG A 194 -5.37 13.53 3.85
CA ARG A 194 -4.88 12.69 4.97
C ARG A 194 -5.57 13.04 6.28
N ALA A 195 -5.66 14.34 6.59
CA ALA A 195 -6.30 14.84 7.81
C ALA A 195 -7.80 14.52 7.82
N GLU A 196 -8.51 14.79 6.74
CA GLU A 196 -9.93 14.51 6.58
C GLU A 196 -10.23 13.01 6.67
N PHE A 197 -9.40 12.16 6.06
CA PHE A 197 -9.57 10.71 6.15
C PHE A 197 -9.50 10.23 7.60
N LEU A 198 -8.48 10.65 8.34
CA LEU A 198 -8.31 10.25 9.74
C LEU A 198 -9.46 10.77 10.61
N ALA A 199 -9.83 12.05 10.48
CA ALA A 199 -10.91 12.65 11.24
C ALA A 199 -12.29 12.00 10.92
N LYS A 200 -12.58 11.78 9.65
CA LYS A 200 -13.83 11.16 9.20
C LYS A 200 -14.02 9.74 9.70
N HIS A 201 -12.94 8.99 9.80
CA HIS A 201 -12.99 7.56 10.15
C HIS A 201 -12.55 7.26 11.59
N GLU A 202 -12.28 8.27 12.42
CA GLU A 202 -11.83 8.09 13.80
C GLU A 202 -12.83 7.25 14.62
N MET A 203 -14.13 7.57 14.55
CA MET A 203 -15.16 6.82 15.29
C MET A 203 -15.27 5.37 14.79
N THR A 204 -15.20 5.14 13.48
CA THR A 204 -15.22 3.79 12.91
C THR A 204 -14.00 2.99 13.36
N LEU A 205 -12.81 3.59 13.29
CA LEU A 205 -11.57 2.97 13.77
C LEU A 205 -11.63 2.64 15.26
N SER A 206 -12.18 3.56 16.08
CA SER A 206 -12.36 3.35 17.52
C SER A 206 -13.30 2.17 17.81
N ASN A 207 -14.42 2.06 17.08
CA ASN A 207 -15.38 0.96 17.23
C ASN A 207 -14.78 -0.38 16.79
N VAL A 208 -14.10 -0.42 15.65
CA VAL A 208 -13.43 -1.63 15.15
C VAL A 208 -12.31 -2.05 16.10
N TYR A 209 -11.52 -1.10 16.60
CA TYR A 209 -10.49 -1.37 17.61
C TYR A 209 -11.10 -1.95 18.87
N ALA A 210 -12.18 -1.37 19.39
CA ALA A 210 -12.85 -1.84 20.60
C ALA A 210 -13.39 -3.28 20.43
N ALA A 211 -13.97 -3.61 19.26
CA ALA A 211 -14.44 -4.94 18.96
C ALA A 211 -13.28 -5.97 18.94
N LEU A 212 -12.16 -5.62 18.30
CA LEU A 212 -10.95 -6.44 18.24
C LEU A 212 -10.24 -6.59 19.59
N ALA A 213 -10.28 -5.55 20.43
CA ALA A 213 -9.64 -5.54 21.75
C ALA A 213 -10.53 -6.17 22.83
N GLY A 214 -11.82 -6.41 22.57
CA GLY A 214 -12.80 -6.88 23.53
C GLY A 214 -13.12 -5.88 24.65
N ARG A 215 -12.70 -4.62 24.49
CA ARG A 215 -12.91 -3.54 25.46
C ARG A 215 -12.97 -2.16 24.81
N LYS A 216 -13.76 -1.28 25.37
CA LYS A 216 -13.75 0.13 24.97
C LYS A 216 -12.46 0.80 25.46
N THR A 217 -11.83 1.55 24.57
CA THR A 217 -10.57 2.26 24.83
C THR A 217 -10.67 3.65 24.20
N ALA A 218 -10.16 4.67 24.86
CA ALA A 218 -10.03 5.99 24.24
C ALA A 218 -9.02 5.87 23.08
N PHE A 219 -9.53 5.97 21.87
CA PHE A 219 -8.79 5.87 20.61
C PHE A 219 -8.96 7.14 19.80
N ALA A 220 -7.89 7.69 19.29
CA ALA A 220 -7.91 8.80 18.35
C ALA A 220 -6.80 8.64 17.30
N ALA A 221 -6.99 9.28 16.16
CA ALA A 221 -5.98 9.33 15.08
C ALA A 221 -5.89 10.76 14.55
N ALA A 222 -4.71 11.37 14.58
CA ALA A 222 -4.52 12.75 14.14
C ALA A 222 -3.37 12.89 13.16
N TYR A 223 -3.58 13.69 12.13
CA TYR A 223 -2.53 14.09 11.19
C TYR A 223 -1.66 15.18 11.82
N GLN A 224 -0.35 15.03 11.71
CA GLN A 224 0.66 15.94 12.24
C GLN A 224 1.24 16.78 11.10
N ALA A 225 0.52 17.83 10.75
CA ALA A 225 0.97 18.75 9.71
C ALA A 225 2.10 19.67 10.22
N ASN A 226 3.01 20.01 9.31
CA ASN A 226 4.07 20.99 9.57
C ASN A 226 3.61 22.44 9.40
N ALA A 227 2.39 22.66 8.90
CA ALA A 227 1.76 23.93 8.68
C ALA A 227 0.31 23.90 9.18
N SER A 228 -0.29 25.06 9.49
CA SER A 228 -1.68 25.14 9.89
C SER A 228 -2.60 24.60 8.77
N LEU A 229 -3.43 23.62 9.05
CA LEU A 229 -4.32 23.00 8.05
C LEU A 229 -5.35 24.00 7.50
N ASP A 230 -5.82 24.95 8.30
CA ASP A 230 -6.80 25.97 7.88
C ASP A 230 -6.23 26.92 6.82
N ARG A 231 -4.92 27.14 6.81
CA ARG A 231 -4.19 28.00 5.90
C ARG A 231 -2.95 27.28 5.36
N TYR A 232 -3.08 26.02 5.03
CA TYR A 232 -1.93 25.16 4.75
C TYR A 232 -1.11 25.68 3.58
N GLU A 233 -1.75 26.12 2.50
CA GLU A 233 -1.09 26.64 1.31
C GLU A 233 -0.17 27.83 1.65
N GLN A 234 -0.73 28.85 2.28
CA GLN A 234 0.04 30.06 2.67
C GLN A 234 1.11 29.72 3.71
N SER A 235 0.77 28.95 4.75
CA SER A 235 1.70 28.61 5.82
C SER A 235 2.89 27.78 5.32
N LEU A 236 2.65 26.86 4.37
CA LEU A 236 3.72 26.07 3.76
C LEU A 236 4.59 26.93 2.85
N LEU A 237 3.99 27.81 2.04
CA LEU A 237 4.76 28.73 1.18
C LEU A 237 5.68 29.64 1.99
N ASP A 238 5.15 30.27 3.04
CA ASP A 238 5.93 31.11 3.97
C ASP A 238 7.08 30.33 4.60
N ARG A 239 6.83 29.07 4.97
CA ARG A 239 7.85 28.20 5.58
C ARG A 239 8.97 27.87 4.58
N LEU A 240 8.64 27.53 3.33
CA LEU A 240 9.62 27.27 2.29
C LEU A 240 10.47 28.51 1.99
N GLN A 241 9.84 29.69 1.93
CA GLN A 241 10.56 30.95 1.72
C GLN A 241 11.56 31.26 2.85
N ARG A 242 11.17 31.05 4.11
CA ARG A 242 12.06 31.22 5.27
C ARG A 242 13.18 30.19 5.32
N ALA A 243 12.92 28.96 4.85
CA ALA A 243 13.90 27.89 4.86
C ALA A 243 14.80 27.85 3.62
N ARG A 244 14.64 28.79 2.68
CA ARG A 244 15.28 28.76 1.35
C ARG A 244 16.80 28.56 1.42
N ASP A 245 17.51 29.32 2.23
CA ASP A 245 18.97 29.22 2.32
C ASP A 245 19.41 27.86 2.89
N TYR A 246 18.67 27.34 3.86
CA TYR A 246 18.88 25.99 4.39
C TYR A 246 18.62 24.93 3.32
N GLU A 247 17.55 25.06 2.55
CA GLU A 247 17.19 24.11 1.49
C GLU A 247 18.19 24.13 0.33
N ILE A 248 18.73 25.30 -0.02
CA ILE A 248 19.85 25.43 -0.99
C ILE A 248 21.08 24.69 -0.47
N THR A 249 21.43 24.88 0.80
CA THR A 249 22.61 24.24 1.40
C THR A 249 22.46 22.71 1.45
N THR A 250 21.26 22.20 1.73
CA THR A 250 21.01 20.77 1.88
C THR A 250 20.60 20.07 0.57
N GLY A 251 20.20 20.84 -0.45
CA GLY A 251 19.68 20.31 -1.71
C GLY A 251 18.31 19.63 -1.61
N HIS A 252 17.55 19.86 -0.52
CA HIS A 252 16.31 19.16 -0.24
C HIS A 252 15.22 20.04 0.33
N THR A 253 13.98 19.78 -0.08
CA THR A 253 12.78 20.41 0.47
C THR A 253 12.60 20.00 1.93
N SER A 254 12.48 21.00 2.81
CA SER A 254 12.47 20.82 4.27
C SER A 254 11.09 20.62 4.90
N ALA A 255 10.02 21.04 4.23
CA ALA A 255 8.65 21.01 4.74
C ALA A 255 7.66 20.50 3.70
N GLY A 256 6.52 19.98 4.18
CA GLY A 256 5.43 19.45 3.38
C GLY A 256 5.09 17.99 3.69
N PRO A 257 4.09 17.39 3.00
CA PRO A 257 3.54 16.07 3.31
C PRO A 257 4.55 14.92 3.34
N HIS A 258 5.68 15.04 2.64
CA HIS A 258 6.77 14.05 2.65
C HIS A 258 7.59 14.09 3.96
N ARG A 259 7.40 15.10 4.83
CA ARG A 259 8.04 15.27 6.14
C ARG A 259 7.05 15.17 7.29
N GLU A 260 5.76 15.17 7.00
CA GLU A 260 4.67 15.09 7.98
C GLU A 260 4.39 13.65 8.38
N ASP A 261 3.53 13.45 9.36
CA ASP A 261 3.21 12.13 9.89
C ASP A 261 1.76 12.08 10.39
N PHE A 262 1.30 10.93 10.83
CA PHE A 262 0.10 10.82 11.65
C PHE A 262 0.41 10.06 12.95
N THR A 263 -0.34 10.38 13.98
CA THR A 263 -0.19 9.76 15.29
C THR A 263 -1.50 9.13 15.72
N ILE A 264 -1.40 7.93 16.26
CA ILE A 264 -2.50 7.23 16.90
C ILE A 264 -2.35 7.38 18.40
N PHE A 265 -3.45 7.67 19.06
CA PHE A 265 -3.52 7.81 20.49
C PHE A 265 -4.36 6.67 21.09
N LEU A 266 -3.84 6.08 22.15
CA LEU A 266 -4.57 5.21 23.07
C LEU A 266 -4.49 5.81 24.49
N HIS A 267 -5.63 5.82 25.20
CA HIS A 267 -5.71 6.43 26.52
C HIS A 267 -5.20 7.87 26.54
N ASN A 268 -5.45 8.64 25.48
CA ASN A 268 -4.99 10.02 25.27
C ASN A 268 -3.46 10.19 25.24
N GLN A 269 -2.72 9.11 25.00
CA GLN A 269 -1.26 9.14 24.84
C GLN A 269 -0.86 8.51 23.49
N PRO A 270 0.24 8.96 22.84
CA PRO A 270 0.72 8.36 21.62
C PRO A 270 0.91 6.85 21.76
N ALA A 271 0.25 6.07 20.88
CA ALA A 271 0.26 4.61 20.95
C ALA A 271 1.68 4.03 20.89
N ILE A 272 2.59 4.67 20.16
CA ILE A 272 4.00 4.27 20.09
C ILE A 272 4.68 4.22 21.47
N LYS A 273 4.19 5.00 22.45
CA LYS A 273 4.77 5.09 23.80
C LYS A 273 4.12 4.12 24.78
N VAL A 274 2.83 3.84 24.62
CA VAL A 274 2.02 3.15 25.64
C VAL A 274 1.43 1.81 25.19
N ALA A 275 1.28 1.60 23.88
CA ALA A 275 0.66 0.38 23.37
C ALA A 275 1.62 -0.81 23.46
N SER A 276 1.10 -1.93 23.93
CA SER A 276 1.74 -3.22 23.82
C SER A 276 1.84 -3.66 22.35
N ARG A 277 2.67 -4.66 22.05
CA ARG A 277 2.77 -5.24 20.70
C ARG A 277 1.42 -5.76 20.18
N GLY A 278 0.63 -6.37 21.07
CA GLY A 278 -0.72 -6.85 20.74
C GLY A 278 -1.68 -5.72 20.40
N GLU A 279 -1.65 -4.61 21.14
CA GLU A 279 -2.47 -3.43 20.85
C GLU A 279 -2.05 -2.75 19.54
N MET A 280 -0.75 -2.65 19.24
CA MET A 280 -0.27 -2.14 17.95
C MET A 280 -0.78 -2.98 16.76
N ARG A 281 -0.77 -4.31 16.90
CA ARG A 281 -1.36 -5.23 15.90
C ARG A 281 -2.87 -5.01 15.75
N THR A 282 -3.57 -4.81 16.87
CA THR A 282 -5.01 -4.52 16.87
C THR A 282 -5.32 -3.21 16.14
N ILE A 283 -4.53 -2.16 16.36
CA ILE A 283 -4.67 -0.90 15.65
C ILE A 283 -4.55 -1.12 14.14
N MET A 284 -3.52 -1.84 13.70
CA MET A 284 -3.31 -2.08 12.28
C MET A 284 -4.39 -2.95 11.66
N LEU A 285 -4.85 -3.96 12.39
CA LEU A 285 -5.97 -4.77 11.94
C LEU A 285 -7.24 -3.92 11.79
N ALA A 286 -7.49 -2.97 12.71
CA ALA A 286 -8.61 -2.03 12.59
C ALA A 286 -8.52 -1.16 11.33
N PHE A 287 -7.33 -0.65 10.99
CA PHE A 287 -7.13 0.08 9.74
C PHE A 287 -7.37 -0.77 8.50
N LYS A 288 -6.94 -2.03 8.52
CA LYS A 288 -7.15 -2.96 7.40
C LYS A 288 -8.62 -3.36 7.24
N LEU A 289 -9.34 -3.54 8.32
CA LEU A 289 -10.77 -3.81 8.26
C LEU A 289 -11.56 -2.58 7.80
N LEU A 290 -11.17 -1.38 8.21
CA LEU A 290 -11.69 -0.14 7.65
C LEU A 290 -11.41 -0.04 6.14
N GLU A 291 -10.20 -0.33 5.70
CA GLU A 291 -9.85 -0.36 4.28
C GLU A 291 -10.73 -1.33 3.50
N LEU A 292 -10.95 -2.53 4.02
CA LEU A 292 -11.81 -3.54 3.42
C LEU A 292 -13.26 -3.05 3.29
N GLU A 293 -13.81 -2.47 4.36
CA GLU A 293 -15.16 -1.91 4.37
C GLU A 293 -15.30 -0.80 3.31
N LEU A 294 -14.37 0.14 3.26
CA LEU A 294 -14.40 1.26 2.32
C LEU A 294 -14.25 0.80 0.87
N GLN A 295 -13.32 -0.12 0.59
CA GLN A 295 -13.19 -0.68 -0.75
C GLN A 295 -14.46 -1.45 -1.16
N THR A 296 -15.09 -2.18 -0.26
CA THR A 296 -16.35 -2.89 -0.54
C THR A 296 -17.48 -1.92 -0.87
N LYS A 297 -17.55 -0.75 -0.19
CA LYS A 297 -18.56 0.28 -0.46
C LYS A 297 -18.36 0.99 -1.81
N ILE A 298 -17.11 1.20 -2.21
CA ILE A 298 -16.75 1.95 -3.43
C ILE A 298 -16.78 1.06 -4.67
N SER A 299 -16.37 -0.20 -4.51
CA SER A 299 -16.25 -1.13 -5.62
C SER A 299 -17.58 -1.80 -5.95
N GLN A 300 -17.84 -2.04 -7.25
CA GLN A 300 -18.96 -2.88 -7.69
C GLN A 300 -18.71 -4.37 -7.45
N SER A 301 -17.49 -4.75 -7.11
CA SER A 301 -17.06 -6.12 -6.81
C SER A 301 -16.46 -6.21 -5.42
N ARG A 302 -16.63 -7.35 -4.75
CA ARG A 302 -16.00 -7.60 -3.44
C ARG A 302 -14.48 -7.67 -3.59
N PRO A 303 -13.71 -6.97 -2.73
CA PRO A 303 -12.26 -7.05 -2.73
C PRO A 303 -11.76 -8.48 -2.52
N LEU A 304 -10.69 -8.86 -3.23
CA LEU A 304 -9.91 -10.03 -2.90
C LEU A 304 -9.10 -9.74 -1.63
N ILE A 305 -9.06 -10.70 -0.72
CA ILE A 305 -8.27 -10.58 0.50
C ILE A 305 -7.06 -11.51 0.41
N LEU A 306 -5.88 -10.93 0.59
CA LEU A 306 -4.61 -11.65 0.66
C LEU A 306 -4.06 -11.56 2.08
N LEU A 307 -3.80 -12.71 2.71
CA LEU A 307 -3.26 -12.79 4.08
C LEU A 307 -1.92 -13.55 4.05
N ASP A 308 -0.82 -12.84 4.26
CA ASP A 308 0.51 -13.43 4.28
C ASP A 308 0.92 -13.77 5.72
N ASP A 309 0.76 -15.03 6.11
CA ASP A 309 1.09 -15.58 7.45
C ASP A 309 0.58 -14.74 8.64
N VAL A 310 -0.58 -14.08 8.46
CA VAL A 310 -1.11 -13.11 9.43
C VAL A 310 -1.62 -13.81 10.69
N PHE A 311 -2.18 -15.00 10.55
CA PHE A 311 -2.76 -15.74 11.69
C PHE A 311 -1.71 -16.11 12.74
N SER A 312 -0.45 -16.33 12.35
CA SER A 312 0.66 -16.58 13.29
C SER A 312 0.94 -15.40 14.24
N GLU A 313 0.49 -14.20 13.87
CA GLU A 313 0.70 -12.96 14.61
C GLU A 313 -0.53 -12.56 15.46
N LEU A 314 -1.64 -13.31 15.38
CA LEU A 314 -2.91 -13.01 16.07
C LEU A 314 -3.20 -14.01 17.19
N ASP A 315 -3.87 -13.54 18.22
CA ASP A 315 -4.49 -14.42 19.19
C ASP A 315 -5.82 -14.99 18.67
N VAL A 316 -6.34 -16.00 19.34
CA VAL A 316 -7.55 -16.75 18.95
C VAL A 316 -8.77 -15.83 18.76
N THR A 317 -8.92 -14.81 19.59
CA THR A 317 -10.07 -13.89 19.52
C THR A 317 -10.00 -13.03 18.25
N ARG A 318 -8.84 -12.44 17.96
CA ARG A 318 -8.63 -11.61 16.77
C ARG A 318 -8.67 -12.43 15.49
N GLU A 319 -8.09 -13.63 15.53
CA GLU A 319 -8.14 -14.59 14.43
C GLU A 319 -9.59 -14.91 14.07
N LYS A 320 -10.42 -15.30 15.05
CA LYS A 320 -11.84 -15.63 14.84
C LYS A 320 -12.59 -14.45 14.21
N LEU A 321 -12.43 -13.23 14.75
CA LEU A 321 -13.10 -12.05 14.24
C LEU A 321 -12.66 -11.70 12.81
N LEU A 322 -11.37 -11.85 12.49
CA LEU A 322 -10.88 -11.68 11.13
C LEU A 322 -11.51 -12.74 10.20
N GLN A 323 -11.54 -13.99 10.59
CA GLN A 323 -12.15 -15.08 9.81
C GLN A 323 -13.64 -14.82 9.54
N GLU A 324 -14.41 -14.39 10.54
CA GLU A 324 -15.83 -14.02 10.40
C GLU A 324 -16.00 -12.84 9.43
N THR A 325 -15.07 -11.88 9.43
CA THR A 325 -15.15 -10.72 8.54
C THR A 325 -14.85 -11.09 7.09
N ILE A 326 -13.86 -11.96 6.85
CA ILE A 326 -13.42 -12.30 5.50
C ILE A 326 -14.25 -13.37 4.80
N GLN A 327 -15.08 -14.14 5.52
CA GLN A 327 -15.84 -15.30 5.00
C GLN A 327 -16.75 -14.97 3.80
N HIS A 328 -17.14 -13.69 3.64
CA HIS A 328 -17.99 -13.24 2.54
C HIS A 328 -17.19 -12.76 1.33
N HIS A 329 -15.87 -12.84 1.37
CA HIS A 329 -14.94 -12.45 0.31
C HIS A 329 -14.19 -13.66 -0.23
N GLN A 330 -13.68 -13.56 -1.46
CA GLN A 330 -12.64 -14.48 -1.85
C GLN A 330 -11.37 -14.11 -1.10
N PHE A 331 -10.76 -15.07 -0.41
CA PHE A 331 -9.51 -14.85 0.31
C PHE A 331 -8.46 -15.92 -0.01
N ILE A 332 -7.21 -15.54 0.09
CA ILE A 332 -6.06 -16.43 -0.05
C ILE A 332 -5.16 -16.21 1.17
N VAL A 333 -4.94 -17.27 1.91
CA VAL A 333 -4.13 -17.25 3.14
C VAL A 333 -2.89 -18.09 2.94
N THR A 334 -1.74 -17.58 3.33
CA THR A 334 -0.54 -18.38 3.49
C THR A 334 -0.32 -18.68 4.96
N THR A 335 0.08 -19.90 5.27
CA THR A 335 0.38 -20.32 6.65
C THR A 335 1.41 -21.45 6.69
N THR A 336 2.09 -21.56 7.82
CA THR A 336 2.91 -22.75 8.16
C THR A 336 2.15 -23.76 9.01
N ASP A 337 0.98 -23.36 9.54
CA ASP A 337 0.22 -24.14 10.51
C ASP A 337 -0.97 -24.84 9.86
N ALA A 338 -0.97 -26.17 9.90
CA ALA A 338 -2.07 -26.98 9.37
C ALA A 338 -3.40 -26.80 10.12
N ARG A 339 -3.41 -26.21 11.33
CA ARG A 339 -4.65 -25.93 12.08
C ARG A 339 -5.55 -24.90 11.37
N HIS A 340 -5.00 -24.10 10.46
CA HIS A 340 -5.77 -23.16 9.65
C HIS A 340 -6.44 -23.81 8.43
N GLN A 341 -6.32 -25.16 8.26
CA GLN A 341 -7.11 -25.89 7.27
C GLN A 341 -8.59 -25.82 7.66
N ARG A 342 -9.41 -25.48 6.68
CA ARG A 342 -10.86 -25.43 6.81
C ARG A 342 -11.47 -26.32 5.75
N ASP A 343 -12.52 -27.04 6.11
CA ASP A 343 -13.20 -27.96 5.20
C ASP A 343 -13.85 -27.24 3.99
N ASP A 344 -14.14 -25.94 4.15
CA ASP A 344 -14.71 -25.07 3.12
C ASP A 344 -13.67 -24.38 2.22
N CYS A 345 -12.38 -24.64 2.43
CA CYS A 345 -11.28 -24.02 1.68
C CYS A 345 -10.52 -25.02 0.82
N LEU A 346 -10.06 -24.56 -0.35
CA LEU A 346 -9.08 -25.31 -1.14
C LEU A 346 -7.71 -25.25 -0.46
N ILE A 347 -7.09 -26.40 -0.27
CA ILE A 347 -5.75 -26.51 0.32
C ILE A 347 -4.74 -26.71 -0.79
N VAL A 348 -3.74 -25.82 -0.83
CA VAL A 348 -2.62 -25.86 -1.78
C VAL A 348 -1.33 -26.06 -0.98
N SER A 349 -0.62 -27.15 -1.25
CA SER A 349 0.69 -27.41 -0.63
C SER A 349 1.81 -26.88 -1.51
N THR A 350 2.71 -26.07 -0.95
CA THR A 350 3.97 -25.67 -1.60
C THR A 350 5.08 -26.58 -1.10
N ARG A 351 5.69 -27.30 -2.03
CA ARG A 351 6.86 -28.17 -1.76
C ARG A 351 8.15 -27.41 -2.01
#